data_df771d86a44a622048fa94ce67611064
#
_entry.id   df771d86a44a622048fa94ce67611064
#
_cell.length_a   1.000
_cell.length_b   1.000
_cell.length_c   1.000
_cell.angle_alpha   90.00
_cell.angle_beta   90.00
_cell.angle_gamma   90.00
#
_symmetry.space_group_name_H-M   'P 1'
#
loop_
_entity.id
_entity.type
_entity.pdbx_description
1 polymer ?
#
loop_
_entity_poly.entity_id
_entity_poly.type
_entity_poly.pdbx_seq_one_letter_code
_entity_poly.pdbx_strand_id
1 'polypeptide(L)'
;FIKVSSDHGVDIYRIFDSMNWMENMKLPVEEALKTGKIVEGAICYTGDILNPKELKYTIDYYCKKARQLEKMGCHVIALKDMSSLLKPYAAKKLIEALKEEVRVPIHLHTHDTTGNGIATYLMAAEAGVDIVDCAIGSMSSLTSQPSMNALVEALRGTKRDTGIDPDGLLVLNDYYEHERKIYKPFE
;
A
#
# COMPACT_ATOMS: atom_id res chain seq x y z
N PHE A 1 -9.99 -20.27 10.04
CA PHE A 1 -9.16 -19.10 10.42
C PHE A 1 -9.95 -17.80 10.18
N ILE A 2 -10.27 -17.41 8.92
CA ILE A 2 -10.88 -16.12 8.56
C ILE A 2 -12.15 -15.82 9.38
N LYS A 3 -13.10 -16.77 9.47
CA LYS A 3 -14.32 -16.57 10.27
C LYS A 3 -14.00 -16.24 11.73
N VAL A 4 -13.12 -17.02 12.36
CA VAL A 4 -12.74 -16.78 13.76
C VAL A 4 -12.09 -15.41 13.94
N SER A 5 -11.19 -15.00 13.02
CA SER A 5 -10.58 -13.68 13.07
C SER A 5 -11.61 -12.56 12.94
N SER A 6 -12.60 -12.73 12.06
CA SER A 6 -13.72 -11.79 11.89
C SER A 6 -14.55 -11.65 13.17
N ASP A 7 -14.88 -12.78 13.81
CA ASP A 7 -15.64 -12.84 15.08
C ASP A 7 -14.85 -12.15 16.24
N HIS A 8 -13.52 -12.02 16.10
CA HIS A 8 -12.61 -11.37 17.07
C HIS A 8 -12.14 -9.97 16.67
N GLY A 9 -12.82 -9.32 15.71
CA GLY A 9 -12.65 -7.90 15.43
C GLY A 9 -11.75 -7.55 14.25
N VAL A 10 -11.38 -8.51 13.39
CA VAL A 10 -10.71 -8.18 12.14
C VAL A 10 -11.73 -7.68 11.12
N ASP A 11 -11.55 -6.45 10.63
CA ASP A 11 -12.46 -5.78 9.71
C ASP A 11 -11.97 -5.70 8.27
N ILE A 12 -10.65 -5.80 8.04
CA ILE A 12 -10.04 -5.73 6.72
C ILE A 12 -9.10 -6.92 6.53
N TYR A 13 -9.31 -7.66 5.45
CA TYR A 13 -8.46 -8.79 5.05
C TYR A 13 -7.62 -8.43 3.84
N ARG A 14 -6.32 -8.22 4.04
CA ARG A 14 -5.35 -8.06 2.95
C ARG A 14 -4.85 -9.44 2.54
N ILE A 15 -5.17 -9.84 1.32
CA ILE A 15 -4.86 -11.15 0.76
C ILE A 15 -3.89 -10.97 -0.40
N PHE A 16 -2.77 -11.68 -0.38
CA PHE A 16 -1.79 -11.67 -1.44
C PHE A 16 -1.13 -13.03 -1.64
N ASP A 17 -0.54 -13.20 -2.78
CA ASP A 17 0.38 -14.28 -3.12
C ASP A 17 1.67 -13.69 -3.66
N SER A 18 2.85 -14.09 -3.17
CA SER A 18 4.14 -13.50 -3.52
C SER A 18 4.48 -13.62 -5.01
N MET A 19 3.92 -14.62 -5.68
CA MET A 19 4.06 -14.83 -7.13
C MET A 19 2.90 -14.25 -7.95
N ASN A 20 1.97 -13.55 -7.29
CA ASN A 20 0.71 -13.08 -7.89
C ASN A 20 -0.08 -14.20 -8.57
N TRP A 21 -0.11 -15.38 -7.94
CA TRP A 21 -0.86 -16.54 -8.44
C TRP A 21 -2.33 -16.43 -8.02
N MET A 22 -3.16 -15.95 -8.95
CA MET A 22 -4.58 -15.63 -8.68
C MET A 22 -5.40 -16.84 -8.22
N GLU A 23 -5.09 -18.03 -8.69
CA GLU A 23 -5.80 -19.25 -8.26
C GLU A 23 -5.59 -19.56 -6.77
N ASN A 24 -4.38 -19.27 -6.25
CA ASN A 24 -4.08 -19.42 -4.83
C ASN A 24 -4.81 -18.38 -3.96
N MET A 25 -5.09 -17.20 -4.51
CA MET A 25 -5.80 -16.13 -3.81
C MET A 25 -7.33 -16.34 -3.80
N LYS A 26 -7.87 -17.16 -4.68
CA LYS A 26 -9.31 -17.30 -4.87
C LYS A 26 -10.02 -17.78 -3.61
N LEU A 27 -9.58 -18.88 -3.01
CA LEU A 27 -10.20 -19.44 -1.81
C LEU A 27 -10.19 -18.47 -0.62
N PRO A 28 -9.05 -17.86 -0.21
CA PRO A 28 -9.06 -16.89 0.89
C PRO A 28 -9.90 -15.64 0.59
N VAL A 29 -9.97 -15.17 -0.66
CA VAL A 29 -10.87 -14.07 -1.05
C VAL A 29 -12.33 -14.49 -0.86
N GLU A 30 -12.74 -15.65 -1.37
CA GLU A 30 -14.11 -16.17 -1.23
C GLU A 30 -14.51 -16.33 0.24
N GLU A 31 -13.61 -16.86 1.08
CA GLU A 31 -13.86 -17.04 2.51
C GLU A 31 -13.94 -15.69 3.27
N ALA A 32 -13.13 -14.72 2.89
CA ALA A 32 -13.17 -13.40 3.49
C ALA A 32 -14.47 -12.65 3.11
N LEU A 33 -14.91 -12.75 1.85
CA LEU A 33 -16.18 -12.16 1.39
C LEU A 33 -17.38 -12.67 2.16
N LYS A 34 -17.40 -13.96 2.53
CA LYS A 34 -18.50 -14.56 3.33
C LYS A 34 -18.65 -13.93 4.73
N THR A 35 -17.63 -13.27 5.25
CA THR A 35 -17.70 -12.60 6.55
C THR A 35 -18.41 -11.25 6.51
N GLY A 36 -18.64 -10.69 5.32
CA GLY A 36 -19.15 -9.34 5.13
C GLY A 36 -18.15 -8.23 5.47
N LYS A 37 -16.88 -8.58 5.69
CA LYS A 37 -15.80 -7.64 5.98
C LYS A 37 -15.15 -7.14 4.68
N ILE A 38 -14.29 -6.12 4.81
CA ILE A 38 -13.56 -5.56 3.67
C ILE A 38 -12.48 -6.55 3.21
N VAL A 39 -12.46 -6.81 1.91
CA VAL A 39 -11.46 -7.68 1.28
C VAL A 39 -10.58 -6.86 0.36
N GLU A 40 -9.30 -6.81 0.65
CA GLU A 40 -8.28 -6.16 -0.14
C GLU A 40 -7.41 -7.20 -0.84
N GLY A 41 -7.45 -7.22 -2.16
CA GLY A 41 -6.58 -8.07 -2.97
C GLY A 41 -5.29 -7.33 -3.31
N ALA A 42 -4.13 -7.85 -2.90
CA ALA A 42 -2.86 -7.17 -3.12
C ALA A 42 -2.02 -7.85 -4.20
N ILE A 43 -1.43 -7.03 -5.07
CA ILE A 43 -0.52 -7.42 -6.14
C ILE A 43 0.90 -7.07 -5.70
N CYS A 44 1.77 -8.07 -5.58
CA CYS A 44 3.18 -7.84 -5.29
C CYS A 44 3.86 -7.17 -6.48
N TYR A 45 4.43 -5.99 -6.23
CA TYR A 45 5.18 -5.26 -7.24
C TYR A 45 6.60 -5.82 -7.36
N THR A 46 7.06 -5.98 -8.60
CA THR A 46 8.43 -6.38 -8.93
C THR A 46 8.80 -5.87 -10.32
N GLY A 47 10.07 -5.96 -10.70
CA GLY A 47 10.57 -5.45 -11.97
C GLY A 47 10.67 -3.92 -12.00
N ASP A 48 10.77 -3.38 -13.19
CA ASP A 48 10.86 -1.94 -13.43
C ASP A 48 10.03 -1.56 -14.67
N ILE A 49 8.83 -1.07 -14.46
CA ILE A 49 7.92 -0.66 -15.55
C ILE A 49 8.43 0.52 -16.39
N LEU A 50 9.48 1.21 -15.96
CA LEU A 50 10.14 2.25 -16.75
C LEU A 50 11.25 1.70 -17.64
N ASN A 51 11.67 0.47 -17.41
CA ASN A 51 12.68 -0.18 -18.23
C ASN A 51 12.05 -0.73 -19.54
N PRO A 52 12.43 -0.22 -20.73
CA PRO A 52 11.86 -0.68 -21.99
C PRO A 52 12.20 -2.16 -22.31
N LYS A 53 13.12 -2.77 -21.58
CA LYS A 53 13.49 -4.20 -21.71
C LYS A 53 12.68 -5.10 -20.76
N GLU A 54 11.82 -4.52 -19.88
CA GLU A 54 10.94 -5.31 -19.03
C GLU A 54 9.77 -5.85 -19.85
N LEU A 55 9.75 -7.16 -20.05
CA LEU A 55 8.76 -7.82 -20.91
C LEU A 55 7.63 -8.50 -20.14
N LYS A 56 7.84 -8.75 -18.84
CA LYS A 56 6.89 -9.52 -18.01
C LYS A 56 6.08 -8.63 -17.10
N TYR A 57 6.76 -7.80 -16.30
CA TYR A 57 6.13 -7.00 -15.24
C TYR A 57 5.81 -5.59 -15.75
N THR A 58 5.01 -5.54 -16.81
CA THR A 58 4.58 -4.31 -17.49
C THR A 58 3.35 -3.70 -16.82
N ILE A 59 2.99 -2.47 -17.18
CA ILE A 59 1.73 -1.84 -16.72
C ILE A 59 0.52 -2.75 -17.03
N ASP A 60 0.47 -3.32 -18.23
CA ASP A 60 -0.63 -4.24 -18.63
C ASP A 60 -0.70 -5.49 -17.72
N TYR A 61 0.46 -6.03 -17.31
CA TYR A 61 0.49 -7.12 -16.34
C TYR A 61 -0.25 -6.75 -15.04
N TYR A 62 0.04 -5.57 -14.47
CA TYR A 62 -0.61 -5.12 -13.23
C TYR A 62 -2.09 -4.80 -13.42
N CYS A 63 -2.45 -4.14 -14.51
CA CYS A 63 -3.84 -3.88 -14.87
C CYS A 63 -4.64 -5.18 -15.02
N LYS A 64 -4.08 -6.19 -15.67
CA LYS A 64 -4.70 -7.52 -15.79
C LYS A 64 -4.93 -8.18 -14.43
N LYS A 65 -3.95 -8.09 -13.52
CA LYS A 65 -4.10 -8.65 -12.16
C LYS A 65 -5.14 -7.89 -11.35
N ALA A 66 -5.18 -6.57 -11.45
CA ALA A 66 -6.19 -5.74 -10.79
C ALA A 66 -7.62 -6.09 -11.25
N ARG A 67 -7.86 -6.23 -12.56
CA ARG A 67 -9.15 -6.70 -13.10
C ARG A 67 -9.54 -8.08 -12.56
N GLN A 68 -8.57 -8.99 -12.42
CA GLN A 68 -8.85 -10.32 -11.89
C GLN A 68 -9.31 -10.26 -10.44
N LEU A 69 -8.66 -9.45 -9.60
CA LEU A 69 -9.01 -9.27 -8.19
C LEU A 69 -10.36 -8.54 -8.03
N GLU A 70 -10.61 -7.49 -8.82
CA GLU A 70 -11.91 -6.82 -8.83
C GLU A 70 -13.04 -7.80 -9.23
N LYS A 71 -12.81 -8.62 -10.27
CA LYS A 71 -13.77 -9.67 -10.69
C LYS A 71 -13.98 -10.74 -9.63
N MET A 72 -13.01 -11.01 -8.77
CA MET A 72 -13.18 -11.91 -7.62
C MET A 72 -14.03 -11.31 -6.51
N GLY A 73 -14.32 -10.00 -6.57
CA GLY A 73 -15.13 -9.27 -5.59
C GLY A 73 -14.31 -8.53 -4.54
N CYS A 74 -13.01 -8.34 -4.74
CA CYS A 74 -12.20 -7.51 -3.83
C CYS A 74 -12.73 -6.08 -3.80
N HIS A 75 -12.86 -5.51 -2.60
CA HIS A 75 -13.36 -4.16 -2.36
C HIS A 75 -12.29 -3.09 -2.54
N VAL A 76 -11.02 -3.46 -2.42
CA VAL A 76 -9.83 -2.62 -2.59
C VAL A 76 -8.76 -3.42 -3.33
N ILE A 77 -8.03 -2.76 -4.23
CA ILE A 77 -6.84 -3.34 -4.88
C ILE A 77 -5.60 -2.67 -4.33
N ALA A 78 -4.70 -3.47 -3.75
CA ALA A 78 -3.43 -2.96 -3.26
C ALA A 78 -2.27 -3.28 -4.22
N LEU A 79 -1.35 -2.34 -4.34
CA LEU A 79 0.01 -2.58 -4.83
C LEU A 79 0.93 -2.75 -3.62
N LYS A 80 1.56 -3.91 -3.49
CA LYS A 80 2.47 -4.24 -2.40
C LYS A 80 3.91 -4.24 -2.89
N ASP A 81 4.61 -3.15 -2.61
CA ASP A 81 6.04 -3.00 -2.87
C ASP A 81 6.84 -3.27 -1.61
N MET A 82 7.50 -4.41 -1.53
CA MET A 82 8.18 -4.88 -0.32
C MET A 82 9.57 -4.29 -0.12
N SER A 83 10.12 -3.54 -1.08
CA SER A 83 11.52 -3.09 -1.03
C SER A 83 11.79 -1.78 -1.76
N SER A 84 10.75 -0.95 -1.95
CA SER A 84 10.90 0.36 -2.62
C SER A 84 11.41 0.25 -4.07
N LEU A 85 10.97 -0.78 -4.79
CA LEU A 85 11.29 -0.97 -6.21
C LEU A 85 10.48 -0.01 -7.09
N LEU A 86 9.28 0.36 -6.64
CA LEU A 86 8.39 1.27 -7.36
C LEU A 86 8.93 2.69 -7.28
N LYS A 87 9.58 3.12 -8.35
CA LYS A 87 10.13 4.48 -8.47
C LYS A 87 9.02 5.53 -8.51
N PRO A 88 9.26 6.80 -8.08
CA PRO A 88 8.22 7.83 -8.04
C PRO A 88 7.46 8.03 -9.36
N TYR A 89 8.17 8.16 -10.48
CA TYR A 89 7.52 8.31 -11.80
C TYR A 89 6.86 7.03 -12.31
N ALA A 90 7.33 5.87 -11.87
CA ALA A 90 6.67 4.59 -12.13
C ALA A 90 5.34 4.52 -11.37
N ALA A 91 5.33 4.94 -10.09
CA ALA A 91 4.12 4.99 -9.28
C ALA A 91 3.05 5.84 -9.95
N LYS A 92 3.40 7.07 -10.40
CA LYS A 92 2.45 7.92 -11.11
C LYS A 92 1.81 7.19 -12.30
N LYS A 93 2.62 6.67 -13.20
CA LYS A 93 2.13 5.98 -14.42
C LYS A 93 1.27 4.75 -14.09
N LEU A 94 1.68 3.96 -13.10
CA LEU A 94 0.98 2.75 -12.75
C LEU A 94 -0.36 3.04 -12.05
N ILE A 95 -0.39 4.01 -11.14
CA ILE A 95 -1.63 4.41 -10.46
C ILE A 95 -2.61 5.01 -11.48
N GLU A 96 -2.17 5.91 -12.37
CA GLU A 96 -3.03 6.45 -13.44
C GLU A 96 -3.67 5.31 -14.25
N ALA A 97 -2.87 4.35 -14.71
CA ALA A 97 -3.37 3.21 -15.48
C ALA A 97 -4.35 2.33 -14.67
N LEU A 98 -4.07 2.07 -13.39
CA LEU A 98 -4.96 1.28 -12.54
C LEU A 98 -6.28 2.02 -12.28
N LYS A 99 -6.27 3.34 -12.07
CA LYS A 99 -7.49 4.16 -11.87
C LYS A 99 -8.37 4.19 -13.13
N GLU A 100 -7.80 4.06 -14.31
CA GLU A 100 -8.56 3.90 -15.56
C GLU A 100 -9.16 2.49 -15.70
N GLU A 101 -8.48 1.48 -15.14
CA GLU A 101 -8.76 0.08 -15.37
C GLU A 101 -9.81 -0.52 -14.43
N VAL A 102 -9.80 -0.15 -13.14
CA VAL A 102 -10.71 -0.67 -12.11
C VAL A 102 -11.52 0.44 -11.45
N ARG A 103 -12.65 0.08 -10.83
CA ARG A 103 -13.56 1.03 -10.17
C ARG A 103 -13.40 1.08 -8.66
N VAL A 104 -12.78 0.08 -8.08
CA VAL A 104 -12.52 -0.01 -6.64
C VAL A 104 -11.31 0.86 -6.25
N PRO A 105 -11.23 1.31 -4.99
CA PRO A 105 -10.09 2.08 -4.50
C PRO A 105 -8.75 1.38 -4.72
N ILE A 106 -7.71 2.18 -4.98
CA ILE A 106 -6.32 1.72 -5.10
C ILE A 106 -5.56 2.07 -3.83
N HIS A 107 -4.93 1.08 -3.24
CA HIS A 107 -4.09 1.20 -2.06
C HIS A 107 -2.62 0.96 -2.44
N LEU A 108 -1.73 1.85 -2.06
CA LEU A 108 -0.29 1.67 -2.27
C LEU A 108 0.43 1.45 -0.93
N HIS A 109 1.11 0.31 -0.84
CA HIS A 109 1.99 -0.05 0.26
C HIS A 109 3.42 -0.15 -0.25
N THR A 110 4.36 0.55 0.38
CA THR A 110 5.79 0.37 0.13
C THR A 110 6.58 0.36 1.44
N HIS A 111 7.71 -0.35 1.44
CA HIS A 111 8.76 -0.17 2.44
C HIS A 111 9.73 0.91 1.96
N ASP A 112 10.37 1.64 2.87
CA ASP A 112 11.22 2.79 2.52
C ASP A 112 12.71 2.44 2.42
N THR A 113 13.00 1.23 1.96
CA THR A 113 14.37 0.67 1.90
C THR A 113 15.34 1.52 1.07
N THR A 114 14.84 2.19 0.03
CA THR A 114 15.67 3.06 -0.83
C THR A 114 15.63 4.53 -0.42
N GLY A 115 14.80 4.91 0.56
CA GLY A 115 14.57 6.31 0.95
C GLY A 115 13.73 7.12 -0.05
N ASN A 116 13.13 6.47 -1.06
CA ASN A 116 12.29 7.13 -2.06
C ASN A 116 10.79 7.14 -1.71
N GLY A 117 10.41 6.55 -0.58
CA GLY A 117 9.01 6.26 -0.26
C GLY A 117 8.11 7.50 -0.27
N ILE A 118 8.54 8.61 0.32
CA ILE A 118 7.77 9.87 0.30
C ILE A 118 7.61 10.38 -1.13
N ALA A 119 8.66 10.40 -1.94
CA ALA A 119 8.57 10.84 -3.33
C ALA A 119 7.63 9.93 -4.14
N THR A 120 7.66 8.62 -3.89
CA THR A 120 6.77 7.64 -4.50
C THR A 120 5.31 7.92 -4.13
N TYR A 121 5.02 8.18 -2.84
CA TYR A 121 3.67 8.48 -2.38
C TYR A 121 3.14 9.82 -2.89
N LEU A 122 3.99 10.86 -2.98
CA LEU A 122 3.59 12.14 -3.58
C LEU A 122 3.19 11.97 -5.05
N MET A 123 3.98 11.22 -5.82
CA MET A 123 3.65 10.94 -7.22
C MET A 123 2.39 10.07 -7.36
N ALA A 124 2.18 9.12 -6.46
CA ALA A 124 0.96 8.32 -6.42
C ALA A 124 -0.26 9.17 -6.03
N ALA A 125 -0.11 10.09 -5.07
CA ALA A 125 -1.17 11.02 -4.67
C ALA A 125 -1.59 11.92 -5.84
N GLU A 126 -0.64 12.48 -6.59
CA GLU A 126 -0.94 13.24 -7.81
C GLU A 126 -1.70 12.42 -8.85
N ALA A 127 -1.38 11.13 -8.97
CA ALA A 127 -2.05 10.18 -9.86
C ALA A 127 -3.43 9.71 -9.36
N GLY A 128 -3.81 10.07 -8.13
CA GLY A 128 -5.13 9.75 -7.58
C GLY A 128 -5.22 8.44 -6.80
N VAL A 129 -4.11 7.98 -6.19
CA VAL A 129 -4.18 6.89 -5.21
C VAL A 129 -5.15 7.24 -4.08
N ASP A 130 -5.91 6.26 -3.62
CA ASP A 130 -6.95 6.50 -2.60
C ASP A 130 -6.40 6.28 -1.18
N ILE A 131 -5.49 5.33 -0.99
CA ILE A 131 -4.95 4.94 0.32
C ILE A 131 -3.45 4.70 0.20
N VAL A 132 -2.69 5.09 1.24
CA VAL A 132 -1.28 4.73 1.39
C VAL A 132 -0.97 4.30 2.82
N ASP A 133 -0.05 3.35 2.99
CA ASP A 133 0.42 2.91 4.30
C ASP A 133 1.65 3.71 4.74
N CYS A 134 1.57 4.31 5.90
CA CYS A 134 2.68 5.04 6.51
C CYS A 134 3.00 4.50 7.91
N ALA A 135 4.20 4.81 8.40
CA ALA A 135 4.56 4.64 9.80
C ALA A 135 4.72 6.01 10.46
N ILE A 136 4.46 6.07 11.78
CA ILE A 136 4.76 7.27 12.56
C ILE A 136 6.25 7.64 12.40
N GLY A 137 6.60 8.92 12.37
CA GLY A 137 7.93 9.39 11.98
C GLY A 137 9.09 8.67 12.68
N SER A 138 9.02 8.52 14.01
CA SER A 138 10.05 7.84 14.81
C SER A 138 10.19 6.33 14.51
N MET A 139 9.17 5.69 13.92
CA MET A 139 9.17 4.27 13.55
C MET A 139 9.24 4.05 12.03
N SER A 140 9.44 5.11 11.26
CA SER A 140 9.43 5.09 9.79
C SER A 140 10.81 4.82 9.19
N SER A 141 10.84 4.69 7.86
CA SER A 141 12.03 4.54 7.01
C SER A 141 12.73 3.17 7.11
N LEU A 142 13.79 2.99 6.35
CA LEU A 142 14.52 1.73 6.21
C LEU A 142 13.57 0.56 5.82
N THR A 143 13.47 -0.45 6.66
CA THR A 143 12.59 -1.61 6.43
C THR A 143 11.13 -1.37 6.85
N SER A 144 10.83 -0.20 7.42
CA SER A 144 9.46 0.25 7.72
C SER A 144 8.85 1.03 6.55
N GLN A 145 7.65 1.58 6.74
CA GLN A 145 6.97 2.39 5.75
C GLN A 145 7.50 3.85 5.76
N PRO A 146 7.17 4.63 4.71
CA PRO A 146 7.46 6.07 4.68
C PRO A 146 6.84 6.81 5.86
N SER A 147 7.47 7.91 6.27
CA SER A 147 7.03 8.72 7.40
C SER A 147 5.66 9.37 7.16
N MET A 148 4.69 9.07 8.02
CA MET A 148 3.38 9.72 8.02
C MET A 148 3.50 11.23 8.30
N ASN A 149 4.33 11.64 9.26
CA ASN A 149 4.55 13.05 9.58
C ASN A 149 5.04 13.83 8.35
N ALA A 150 6.01 13.27 7.62
CA ALA A 150 6.55 13.91 6.42
C ALA A 150 5.51 13.99 5.29
N LEU A 151 4.71 12.93 5.09
CA LEU A 151 3.70 12.91 4.03
C LEU A 151 2.54 13.87 4.33
N VAL A 152 2.04 13.88 5.55
CA VAL A 152 0.96 14.79 5.99
C VAL A 152 1.38 16.24 5.79
N GLU A 153 2.61 16.60 6.20
CA GLU A 153 3.13 17.96 6.02
C GLU A 153 3.32 18.31 4.53
N ALA A 154 3.84 17.38 3.72
CA ALA A 154 4.03 17.61 2.30
C ALA A 154 2.72 17.80 1.52
N LEU A 155 1.62 17.20 1.96
CA LEU A 155 0.31 17.32 1.34
C LEU A 155 -0.54 18.47 1.90
N ARG A 156 -0.14 19.06 3.03
CA ARG A 156 -0.89 20.13 3.72
C ARG A 156 -1.14 21.30 2.77
N GLY A 157 -2.39 21.79 2.74
CA GLY A 157 -2.81 22.91 1.90
C GLY A 157 -2.90 22.60 0.40
N THR A 158 -2.69 21.34 0.00
CA THR A 158 -2.87 20.88 -1.37
C THR A 158 -4.29 20.31 -1.57
N LYS A 159 -4.63 19.93 -2.81
CA LYS A 159 -5.87 19.19 -3.10
C LYS A 159 -5.90 17.79 -2.47
N ARG A 160 -4.79 17.30 -1.96
CA ARG A 160 -4.60 16.00 -1.34
C ARG A 160 -4.33 16.10 0.16
N ASP A 161 -4.64 17.25 0.75
CA ASP A 161 -4.55 17.44 2.19
C ASP A 161 -5.32 16.34 2.91
N THR A 162 -4.65 15.69 3.85
CA THR A 162 -5.21 14.55 4.58
C THR A 162 -6.16 14.95 5.69
N GLY A 163 -6.12 16.21 6.13
CA GLY A 163 -6.84 16.70 7.31
C GLY A 163 -6.35 16.11 8.64
N ILE A 164 -5.25 15.35 8.65
CA ILE A 164 -4.67 14.80 9.88
C ILE A 164 -4.01 15.94 10.66
N ASP A 165 -4.29 16.01 11.97
CA ASP A 165 -3.69 16.99 12.87
C ASP A 165 -2.20 16.73 13.09
N PRO A 166 -1.30 17.66 12.65
CA PRO A 166 0.13 17.48 12.82
C PRO A 166 0.59 17.50 14.28
N ASP A 167 -0.08 18.27 15.15
CA ASP A 167 0.29 18.35 16.56
C ASP A 167 -0.01 17.01 17.26
N GLY A 168 -1.14 16.38 16.93
CA GLY A 168 -1.43 15.03 17.37
C GLY A 168 -0.41 14.00 16.91
N LEU A 169 0.10 14.14 15.68
CA LEU A 169 1.18 13.28 15.18
C LEU A 169 2.50 13.49 15.92
N LEU A 170 2.83 14.71 16.35
CA LEU A 170 4.04 14.97 17.14
C LEU A 170 3.97 14.28 18.50
N VAL A 171 2.82 14.33 19.18
CA VAL A 171 2.62 13.61 20.45
C VAL A 171 2.83 12.11 20.30
N LEU A 172 2.28 11.50 19.24
CA LEU A 172 2.51 10.08 18.93
C LEU A 172 3.97 9.80 18.58
N ASN A 173 4.60 10.70 17.82
CA ASN A 173 6.00 10.56 17.45
C ASN A 173 6.92 10.51 18.66
N ASP A 174 6.72 11.41 19.64
CA ASP A 174 7.51 11.45 20.87
C ASP A 174 7.31 10.19 21.72
N TYR A 175 6.08 9.70 21.81
CA TYR A 175 5.79 8.44 22.49
C TYR A 175 6.55 7.28 21.84
N TYR A 176 6.42 7.10 20.52
CA TYR A 176 7.06 5.99 19.81
C TYR A 176 8.59 6.16 19.69
N GLU A 177 9.14 7.36 19.76
CA GLU A 177 10.59 7.56 19.88
C GLU A 177 11.12 6.98 21.20
N HIS A 178 10.35 7.13 22.27
CA HIS A 178 10.69 6.52 23.55
C HIS A 178 10.64 4.99 23.48
N GLU A 179 9.54 4.45 22.94
CA GLU A 179 9.38 3.00 22.74
C GLU A 179 10.49 2.40 21.87
N ARG A 180 10.86 3.06 20.78
CA ARG A 180 11.95 2.61 19.90
C ARG A 180 13.27 2.44 20.63
N LYS A 181 13.59 3.28 21.60
CA LYS A 181 14.82 3.15 22.41
C LYS A 181 14.85 1.83 23.17
N ILE A 182 13.70 1.31 23.59
CA ILE A 182 13.56 0.01 24.28
C ILE A 182 13.88 -1.14 23.33
N TYR A 183 13.45 -1.04 22.08
CA TYR A 183 13.63 -2.08 21.05
C TYR A 183 14.94 -1.98 20.27
N LYS A 184 15.69 -0.87 20.40
CA LYS A 184 16.94 -0.63 19.68
C LYS A 184 17.96 -1.78 19.71
N PRO A 185 18.12 -2.55 20.80
CA PRO A 185 19.04 -3.69 20.80
C PRO A 185 18.67 -4.83 19.85
N PHE A 186 17.47 -4.80 19.28
CA PHE A 186 16.93 -5.83 18.36
C PHE A 186 16.85 -5.33 16.90
N GLU A 187 17.31 -4.10 16.61
CA GLU A 187 17.37 -3.53 15.25
C GLU A 187 18.59 -4.05 14.47
#